data_699ca138f625f01a5ec053545773b039
#
_entry.id   699ca138f625f01a5ec053545773b039
#
_cell.length_a   1.000
_cell.length_b   1.000
_cell.length_c   1.000
_cell.angle_alpha   90.00
_cell.angle_beta   90.00
_cell.angle_gamma   90.00
#
_symmetry.space_group_name_H-M   'P 1'
#
loop_
_entity.id
_entity.type
_entity.pdbx_description
1 polymer ?
#
loop_
_entity_poly.entity_id
_entity_poly.type
_entity_poly.pdbx_seq_one_letter_code
_entity_poly.pdbx_strand_id
1 'polypeptide(L)' 'MAIKLFDSELKVMDVLWKEGDKTAKQISDILKEEIGWNMNTTYPLIKRCIKKGAIERSEPNFMCHA' A
#
# COMPACT_ATOMS: atom_id res chain seq x y z
N MET A 1 -13.41 13.14 9.34
CA MET A 1 -13.24 11.98 10.23
C MET A 1 -11.95 11.26 9.92
N ALA A 2 -11.26 10.82 10.95
CA ALA A 2 -10.02 10.08 10.76
C ALA A 2 -10.33 8.66 10.29
N ILE A 3 -9.60 8.20 9.27
CA ILE A 3 -9.69 6.81 8.81
C ILE A 3 -8.85 5.97 9.74
N LYS A 4 -9.45 4.91 10.29
CA LYS A 4 -8.72 4.02 11.16
C LYS A 4 -7.96 2.99 10.32
N LEU A 5 -6.64 3.01 10.44
CA LEU A 5 -5.76 2.06 9.79
C LEU A 5 -5.16 1.12 10.83
N PHE A 6 -5.15 -0.17 10.51
CA PHE A 6 -4.47 -1.15 11.35
C PHE A 6 -2.96 -1.09 11.12
N ASP A 7 -2.19 -1.65 12.05
CA ASP A 7 -0.73 -1.63 11.96
C ASP A 7 -0.22 -2.17 10.63
N SER A 8 -0.82 -3.24 10.14
CA SER A 8 -0.41 -3.81 8.84
C SER A 8 -0.70 -2.86 7.68
N GLU A 9 -1.82 -2.15 7.75
CA GLU A 9 -2.16 -1.17 6.72
C GLU A 9 -1.23 0.04 6.78
N LEU A 10 -0.81 0.42 7.98
CA LEU A 10 0.15 1.51 8.15
C LEU A 10 1.50 1.20 7.52
N LYS A 11 1.90 -0.07 7.49
CA LYS A 11 3.14 -0.47 6.80
C LYS A 11 3.09 -0.13 5.31
N VAL A 12 1.95 -0.37 4.68
CA VAL A 12 1.74 -0.02 3.27
C VAL A 12 1.77 1.49 3.08
N MET A 13 1.04 2.21 3.93
CA MET A 13 0.98 3.67 3.85
C MET A 13 2.34 4.30 4.07
N ASP A 14 3.14 3.76 4.99
CA ASP A 14 4.46 4.28 5.29
C ASP A 14 5.36 4.27 4.05
N VAL A 15 5.27 3.25 3.21
CA VAL A 15 6.01 3.18 1.96
C VAL A 15 5.65 4.37 1.06
N LEU A 16 4.35 4.63 0.91
CA LEU A 16 3.88 5.73 0.07
C LEU A 16 4.26 7.09 0.64
N TRP A 17 4.20 7.23 1.96
CA TRP A 17 4.55 8.49 2.61
C TRP A 17 6.05 8.80 2.49
N LYS A 18 6.90 7.77 2.51
CA LYS A 18 8.35 7.94 2.41
C LYS A 18 8.85 8.03 0.97
N GLU A 19 8.33 7.13 0.12
CA GLU A 19 8.85 6.96 -1.24
C GLU A 19 8.04 7.74 -2.28
N GLY A 20 6.82 8.16 -1.94
CA GLY A 20 5.91 8.77 -2.89
C GLY A 20 5.10 7.72 -3.64
N ASP A 21 4.49 8.11 -4.73
CA ASP A 21 3.62 7.23 -5.51
C ASP A 21 4.38 6.01 -6.03
N LYS A 22 3.79 4.84 -5.84
CA LYS A 22 4.38 3.57 -6.26
C LYS A 22 3.30 2.66 -6.81
N THR A 23 3.69 1.75 -7.71
CA THR A 23 2.77 0.71 -8.14
C THR A 23 2.60 -0.32 -7.02
N ALA A 24 1.50 -1.08 -7.08
CA ALA A 24 1.27 -2.14 -6.08
C ALA A 24 2.43 -3.13 -6.05
N LYS A 25 2.99 -3.45 -7.22
CA LYS A 25 4.14 -4.35 -7.30
C LYS A 25 5.37 -3.77 -6.62
N GLN A 26 5.63 -2.48 -6.81
CA GLN A 26 6.77 -1.81 -6.17
C GLN A 26 6.61 -1.80 -4.65
N ILE A 27 5.40 -1.52 -4.16
CA ILE A 27 5.11 -1.57 -2.72
C ILE A 27 5.37 -2.97 -2.18
N SER A 28 4.89 -3.99 -2.90
CA SER A 28 5.09 -5.38 -2.50
C SER A 28 6.58 -5.74 -2.44
N ASP A 29 7.35 -5.32 -3.44
CA ASP A 29 8.78 -5.60 -3.49
C ASP A 29 9.52 -4.93 -2.32
N ILE A 30 9.17 -3.69 -2.00
CA ILE A 30 9.77 -2.96 -0.88
C ILE A 30 9.46 -3.65 0.44
N LEU A 31 8.20 -4.02 0.67
CA LEU A 31 7.81 -4.67 1.92
C LEU A 31 8.38 -6.07 2.03
N LYS A 32 8.57 -6.76 0.90
CA LYS A 32 9.22 -8.06 0.91
C LYS A 32 10.66 -7.95 1.40
N GLU A 33 11.38 -6.91 0.98
CA GLU A 33 12.74 -6.69 1.43
C GLU A 33 12.82 -6.24 2.88
N GLU A 34 11.94 -5.34 3.29
CA GLU A 34 12.00 -4.74 4.62
C GLU A 34 11.49 -5.66 5.72
N ILE A 35 10.37 -6.34 5.48
CA ILE A 35 9.70 -7.14 6.53
C ILE A 35 9.31 -8.53 6.08
N GLY A 36 9.70 -8.94 4.88
CA GLY A 36 9.48 -10.29 4.40
C GLY A 36 8.05 -10.61 3.94
N TRP A 37 7.22 -9.61 3.70
CA TRP A 37 5.87 -9.86 3.22
C TRP A 37 5.87 -10.20 1.74
N ASN A 38 5.15 -11.27 1.37
CA ASN A 38 4.96 -11.61 -0.04
C ASN A 38 3.75 -10.88 -0.62
N MET A 39 3.53 -11.06 -1.93
CA MET A 39 2.43 -10.41 -2.63
C MET A 39 1.06 -10.79 -2.06
N ASN A 40 0.91 -12.04 -1.62
CA ASN A 40 -0.36 -12.52 -1.06
C ASN A 40 -0.74 -11.79 0.22
N THR A 41 0.24 -11.28 0.95
CA THR A 41 0.01 -10.49 2.16
C THR A 41 -0.21 -9.01 1.82
N THR A 42 0.59 -8.48 0.91
CA THR A 42 0.61 -7.04 0.60
C THR A 42 -0.60 -6.59 -0.23
N TYR A 43 -0.96 -7.33 -1.26
CA TYR A 43 -2.03 -6.90 -2.16
C TYR A 43 -3.39 -6.75 -1.47
N PRO A 44 -3.82 -7.69 -0.61
CA PRO A 44 -5.07 -7.49 0.11
C PRO A 44 -5.08 -6.24 0.98
N LEU A 45 -3.94 -5.90 1.57
CA LEU A 45 -3.82 -4.70 2.39
C LEU A 45 -3.92 -3.43 1.55
N ILE A 46 -3.30 -3.42 0.37
CA ILE A 46 -3.41 -2.31 -0.56
C ILE A 46 -4.87 -2.11 -0.97
N LYS A 47 -5.57 -3.19 -1.29
CA LYS A 47 -6.97 -3.12 -1.67
C LYS A 47 -7.85 -2.59 -0.54
N ARG A 48 -7.55 -2.98 0.70
CA ARG A 48 -8.26 -2.46 1.87
C ARG A 48 -8.05 -0.96 2.02
N CYS A 49 -6.82 -0.49 1.84
CA CYS A 49 -6.52 0.93 1.92
C CYS A 49 -7.26 1.72 0.84
N ILE A 50 -7.35 1.17 -0.36
CA ILE A 50 -8.12 1.78 -1.45
C ILE A 50 -9.60 1.85 -1.06
N LYS A 51 -10.14 0.77 -0.53
CA LYS A 51 -11.55 0.71 -0.13
C LYS A 51 -11.85 1.72 0.98
N LYS A 52 -10.91 1.94 1.87
CA LYS A 52 -11.07 2.92 2.96
C LYS A 52 -10.86 4.36 2.50
N GLY A 53 -10.39 4.56 1.28
CA GLY A 53 -10.11 5.88 0.76
C GLY A 53 -8.75 6.43 1.16
N ALA A 54 -7.88 5.61 1.78
CA ALA A 54 -6.54 6.03 2.17
C ALA A 54 -5.56 6.04 1.00
N ILE A 55 -5.82 5.23 -0.01
CA ILE A 55 -5.02 5.15 -1.23
C ILE A 55 -5.93 5.38 -2.44
N GLU A 56 -5.47 6.18 -3.40
CA GLU A 56 -6.11 6.30 -4.69
C GLU A 56 -5.38 5.42 -5.70
N ARG A 57 -6.14 4.69 -6.50
CA ARG A 57 -5.62 3.82 -7.54
C ARG A 57 -5.73 4.49 -8.90
N SER A 58 -4.63 4.45 -9.66
CA SER A 58 -4.62 4.93 -11.05
C SER A 58 -4.23 3.81 -11.99
N GLU A 59 -4.91 3.75 -13.12
CA GLU A 59 -4.61 2.79 -14.18
C GLU A 59 -3.64 3.44 -15.18
N PRO A 60 -2.95 2.65 -16.02
CA PRO A 60 -3.09 1.19 -16.16
C PRO A 60 -2.17 0.37 -15.24
N ASN A 61 -1.23 0.99 -14.55
CA ASN A 61 -0.16 0.27 -13.86
C ASN A 61 -0.46 0.00 -12.38
N PHE A 62 -1.71 0.14 -11.96
CA PHE A 62 -2.07 0.00 -10.55
C PHE A 62 -1.21 0.93 -9.68
N MET A 63 -1.12 2.19 -10.09
CA MET A 63 -0.37 3.18 -9.34
C MET A 63 -1.14 3.57 -8.06
N CYS A 64 -0.45 3.58 -6.94
CA CYS A 64 -1.03 3.91 -5.65
C CYS A 64 -0.58 5.30 -5.21
N HIS A 65 -1.53 6.12 -4.80
CA HIS A 65 -1.30 7.46 -4.28
C HIS A 65 -1.85 7.57 -2.88
N ALA A 66 -1.06 8.09 -1.99
CA ALA A 66 -1.52 8.30 -0.61
C ALA A 66 -2.32 9.58 -0.46
#